data_129d820f1def72399fe6e6d0c182ec32
#
_entry.id   129d820f1def72399fe6e6d0c182ec32
#
_cell.length_a   1.000
_cell.length_b   1.000
_cell.length_c   1.000
_cell.angle_alpha   90.00
_cell.angle_beta   90.00
_cell.angle_gamma   90.00
#
_symmetry.space_group_name_H-M   'P 1'
#
loop_
_entity.id
_entity.type
_entity.pdbx_description
1 polymer ?
#
loop_
_entity_poly.entity_id
_entity_poly.type
_entity_poly.pdbx_seq_one_letter_code
_entity_poly.pdbx_strand_id
1 'polypeptide(L)'
;MPELALTRAHLERGLRENLWTGYALAVRKEGKTLECSGGDVPTPSSSVPWFSAGKPVTAVGVLRILETNPSWESQPLETFLAELAGSYPGGLTLPVILSHQTGLRIAESDLRGSDGEIFGYFRKITPADFKLSPGQAAYDPAGGWWLLGQWFSRQSGMAWKDYLEKKLLQPAGLTDLGFGCPAVPIRERRAGKWIEGEPGAGPGGGLVGSAAGLARFYEKLLQGQLLRPSSLKKMLSPVRRDQLDVTFAHIVDFGLGVILNSNRHGAATIPYGFGTEAGEKAFGHGGARSSIAFADPDHGFTAAVFLNGRVPESEHQPRMRILLDLLRSELV
;
A
#
# COMPACT_ATOMS: atom_id res chain seq x y z
N MET A 1 -6.80 -27.39 -2.84
CA MET A 1 -6.65 -26.29 -1.87
C MET A 1 -7.78 -26.37 -0.86
N PRO A 2 -7.56 -26.06 0.43
CA PRO A 2 -8.62 -25.98 1.43
C PRO A 2 -9.68 -24.94 1.01
N GLU A 3 -10.92 -25.11 1.47
CA GLU A 3 -12.04 -24.23 1.10
C GLU A 3 -12.08 -22.90 1.89
N LEU A 4 -11.08 -22.61 2.72
CA LEU A 4 -11.05 -21.46 3.65
C LEU A 4 -12.31 -21.38 4.53
N ALA A 5 -12.76 -22.51 5.04
CA ALA A 5 -14.04 -22.62 5.77
C ALA A 5 -14.07 -21.77 7.04
N LEU A 6 -12.99 -21.81 7.84
CA LEU A 6 -12.88 -21.03 9.08
C LEU A 6 -12.79 -19.53 8.79
N THR A 7 -11.96 -19.16 7.81
CA THR A 7 -11.82 -17.76 7.35
C THR A 7 -13.13 -17.20 6.86
N ARG A 8 -13.87 -17.95 6.02
CA ARG A 8 -15.21 -17.55 5.53
C ARG A 8 -16.19 -17.41 6.68
N ALA A 9 -16.24 -18.39 7.59
CA ALA A 9 -17.13 -18.33 8.75
C ALA A 9 -16.85 -17.11 9.63
N HIS A 10 -15.57 -16.73 9.80
CA HIS A 10 -15.16 -15.53 10.53
C HIS A 10 -15.63 -14.24 9.82
N LEU A 11 -15.45 -14.17 8.49
CA LEU A 11 -15.88 -13.02 7.69
C LEU A 11 -17.40 -12.82 7.76
N GLU A 12 -18.17 -13.90 7.60
CA GLU A 12 -19.62 -13.88 7.72
C GLU A 12 -20.10 -13.53 9.14
N ARG A 13 -19.43 -14.04 10.16
CA ARG A 13 -19.72 -13.66 11.54
C ARG A 13 -19.54 -12.17 11.76
N GLY A 14 -18.45 -11.58 11.25
CA GLY A 14 -18.19 -10.14 11.40
C GLY A 14 -19.26 -9.28 10.72
N LEU A 15 -19.86 -9.72 9.60
CA LEU A 15 -21.01 -9.06 9.00
C LEU A 15 -22.23 -9.10 9.95
N ARG A 16 -22.56 -10.28 10.48
CA ARG A 16 -23.70 -10.44 11.41
C ARG A 16 -23.53 -9.64 12.71
N GLU A 17 -22.29 -9.54 13.20
CA GLU A 17 -21.95 -8.78 14.40
C GLU A 17 -21.70 -7.28 14.13
N ASN A 18 -21.88 -6.83 12.87
CA ASN A 18 -21.68 -5.44 12.45
C ASN A 18 -20.27 -4.90 12.73
N LEU A 19 -19.24 -5.77 12.64
CA LEU A 19 -17.83 -5.38 12.78
C LEU A 19 -17.28 -4.74 11.51
N TRP A 20 -17.88 -5.05 10.37
CA TRP A 20 -17.70 -4.44 9.04
C TRP A 20 -19.00 -4.55 8.25
N THR A 21 -19.14 -3.75 7.20
CA THR A 21 -20.34 -3.75 6.35
C THR A 21 -20.20 -4.59 5.10
N GLY A 22 -18.99 -5.00 4.77
CA GLY A 22 -18.67 -5.85 3.62
C GLY A 22 -17.23 -6.31 3.66
N TYR A 23 -16.91 -7.30 2.86
CA TYR A 23 -15.54 -7.81 2.74
C TYR A 23 -15.27 -8.35 1.33
N ALA A 24 -13.99 -8.29 0.94
CA ALA A 24 -13.42 -9.06 -0.17
C ALA A 24 -12.12 -9.71 0.29
N LEU A 25 -11.93 -10.97 -0.09
CA LEU A 25 -10.71 -11.73 0.15
C LEU A 25 -10.35 -12.51 -1.10
N ALA A 26 -9.08 -12.51 -1.45
CA ALA A 26 -8.53 -13.45 -2.43
C ALA A 26 -7.14 -13.94 -1.97
N VAL A 27 -6.90 -15.21 -2.23
CA VAL A 27 -5.62 -15.88 -2.04
C VAL A 27 -5.19 -16.53 -3.33
N ARG A 28 -3.90 -16.43 -3.64
CA ARG A 28 -3.26 -17.16 -4.73
C ARG A 28 -2.21 -18.10 -4.15
N LYS A 29 -2.35 -19.38 -4.46
CA LYS A 29 -1.39 -20.43 -4.08
C LYS A 29 -1.34 -21.46 -5.20
N GLU A 30 -0.13 -21.86 -5.64
CA GLU A 30 0.07 -22.86 -6.69
C GLU A 30 -0.72 -22.57 -7.98
N GLY A 31 -0.77 -21.30 -8.40
CA GLY A 31 -1.51 -20.85 -9.61
C GLY A 31 -3.02 -20.84 -9.47
N LYS A 32 -3.59 -21.28 -8.35
CA LYS A 32 -5.04 -21.27 -8.09
C LYS A 32 -5.46 -20.03 -7.31
N THR A 33 -6.71 -19.60 -7.50
CA THR A 33 -7.32 -18.51 -6.74
C THR A 33 -8.43 -19.07 -5.86
N LEU A 34 -8.42 -18.70 -4.58
CA LEU A 34 -9.56 -18.79 -3.68
C LEU A 34 -10.03 -17.38 -3.38
N GLU A 35 -11.31 -17.12 -3.52
CA GLU A 35 -11.87 -15.80 -3.30
C GLU A 35 -13.25 -15.87 -2.67
N CYS A 36 -13.59 -14.85 -1.90
CA CYS A 36 -14.94 -14.65 -1.37
C CYS A 36 -15.19 -13.16 -1.14
N SER A 37 -16.48 -12.82 -1.10
CA SER A 37 -16.99 -11.47 -0.80
C SER A 37 -18.33 -11.56 -0.10
N GLY A 38 -18.75 -10.47 0.54
CA GLY A 38 -20.04 -10.39 1.19
C GLY A 38 -20.39 -8.96 1.63
N GLY A 39 -21.66 -8.77 2.03
CA GLY A 39 -22.18 -7.48 2.44
C GLY A 39 -22.14 -6.44 1.32
N ASP A 40 -21.61 -5.24 1.60
CA ASP A 40 -21.46 -4.15 0.61
C ASP A 40 -20.57 -4.53 -0.59
N VAL A 41 -19.89 -5.68 -0.58
CA VAL A 41 -19.10 -6.20 -1.71
C VAL A 41 -19.84 -7.38 -2.34
N PRO A 42 -20.70 -7.14 -3.35
CA PRO A 42 -21.64 -8.13 -3.84
C PRO A 42 -21.02 -9.31 -4.56
N THR A 43 -19.83 -9.12 -5.16
CA THR A 43 -19.13 -10.18 -5.89
C THR A 43 -17.62 -10.11 -5.64
N PRO A 44 -16.87 -11.24 -5.75
CA PRO A 44 -15.41 -11.24 -5.64
C PRO A 44 -14.71 -10.34 -6.67
N SER A 45 -15.33 -10.11 -7.83
CA SER A 45 -14.83 -9.22 -8.88
C SER A 45 -15.13 -7.73 -8.65
N SER A 46 -15.87 -7.39 -7.59
CA SER A 46 -16.18 -5.99 -7.27
C SER A 46 -14.92 -5.18 -7.07
N SER A 47 -14.91 -3.98 -7.64
CA SER A 47 -13.81 -3.03 -7.46
C SER A 47 -13.91 -2.36 -6.09
N VAL A 48 -12.98 -2.70 -5.20
CA VAL A 48 -12.87 -2.14 -3.84
C VAL A 48 -11.70 -1.15 -3.76
N PRO A 49 -11.72 -0.19 -2.81
CA PRO A 49 -10.60 0.73 -2.60
C PRO A 49 -9.48 0.05 -1.81
N TRP A 50 -8.25 0.12 -2.30
CA TRP A 50 -7.10 -0.48 -1.64
C TRP A 50 -6.37 0.50 -0.73
N PHE A 51 -6.61 1.80 -0.88
CA PHE A 51 -5.89 2.82 -0.13
C PHE A 51 -4.36 2.59 -0.22
N SER A 52 -3.66 2.72 0.89
CA SER A 52 -2.20 2.54 0.91
C SER A 52 -1.73 1.12 0.58
N ALA A 53 -2.60 0.09 0.62
CA ALA A 53 -2.23 -1.24 0.13
C ALA A 53 -1.92 -1.25 -1.38
N GLY A 54 -2.27 -0.18 -2.10
CA GLY A 54 -1.89 0.06 -3.49
C GLY A 54 -0.49 0.64 -3.70
N LYS A 55 0.18 1.14 -2.66
CA LYS A 55 1.51 1.75 -2.76
C LYS A 55 2.56 0.88 -3.48
N PRO A 56 2.62 -0.44 -3.25
CA PRO A 56 3.56 -1.31 -3.97
C PRO A 56 3.40 -1.29 -5.48
N VAL A 57 2.19 -1.07 -6.01
CA VAL A 57 1.95 -0.94 -7.46
C VAL A 57 2.67 0.30 -8.01
N THR A 58 2.56 1.42 -7.33
CA THR A 58 3.27 2.65 -7.69
C THR A 58 4.79 2.49 -7.55
N ALA A 59 5.25 1.85 -6.48
CA ALA A 59 6.68 1.58 -6.27
C ALA A 59 7.28 0.71 -7.39
N VAL A 60 6.56 -0.32 -7.84
CA VAL A 60 6.96 -1.13 -9.01
C VAL A 60 7.07 -0.27 -10.26
N GLY A 61 6.15 0.66 -10.46
CA GLY A 61 6.22 1.63 -11.58
C GLY A 61 7.50 2.48 -11.52
N VAL A 62 7.87 3.01 -10.34
CA VAL A 62 9.13 3.76 -10.13
C VAL A 62 10.33 2.89 -10.50
N LEU A 63 10.39 1.68 -9.94
CA LEU A 63 11.51 0.78 -10.14
C LEU A 63 11.66 0.35 -11.61
N ARG A 64 10.57 0.20 -12.36
CA ARG A 64 10.63 -0.07 -13.81
C ARG A 64 11.29 1.05 -14.60
N ILE A 65 11.00 2.31 -14.26
CA ILE A 65 11.69 3.45 -14.89
C ILE A 65 13.17 3.44 -14.51
N LEU A 66 13.49 3.14 -13.26
CA LEU A 66 14.89 3.06 -12.80
C LEU A 66 15.66 1.89 -13.43
N GLU A 67 15.01 0.82 -13.89
CA GLU A 67 15.66 -0.26 -14.64
C GLU A 67 16.31 0.21 -15.95
N THR A 68 15.78 1.27 -16.53
CA THR A 68 16.33 1.88 -17.76
C THR A 68 17.17 3.12 -17.46
N ASN A 69 17.02 3.71 -16.27
CA ASN A 69 17.69 4.94 -15.86
C ASN A 69 18.25 4.80 -14.41
N PRO A 70 19.19 3.87 -14.17
CA PRO A 70 19.62 3.56 -12.79
C PRO A 70 20.29 4.70 -12.05
N SER A 71 20.92 5.65 -12.75
CA SER A 71 21.53 6.83 -12.15
C SER A 71 20.53 7.81 -11.53
N TRP A 72 19.23 7.75 -11.90
CA TRP A 72 18.21 8.63 -11.37
C TRP A 72 17.85 8.34 -9.92
N GLU A 73 18.17 7.15 -9.44
CA GLU A 73 17.87 6.72 -8.08
C GLU A 73 18.53 7.61 -7.02
N SER A 74 19.76 8.05 -7.25
CA SER A 74 20.54 8.90 -6.35
C SER A 74 20.38 10.39 -6.60
N GLN A 75 19.63 10.78 -7.65
CA GLN A 75 19.42 12.18 -7.96
C GLN A 75 18.38 12.80 -7.03
N PRO A 76 18.59 14.06 -6.59
CA PRO A 76 17.59 14.80 -5.85
C PRO A 76 16.37 15.12 -6.74
N LEU A 77 15.19 15.21 -6.12
CA LEU A 77 13.94 15.47 -6.85
C LEU A 77 13.97 16.76 -7.68
N GLU A 78 14.67 17.79 -7.22
CA GLU A 78 14.79 19.08 -7.94
C GLU A 78 15.44 18.93 -9.31
N THR A 79 16.22 17.88 -9.55
CA THR A 79 16.75 17.54 -10.89
C THR A 79 15.61 17.27 -11.89
N PHE A 80 14.49 16.77 -11.42
CA PHE A 80 13.34 16.37 -12.23
C PHE A 80 12.14 17.31 -12.09
N LEU A 81 12.03 17.95 -10.93
CA LEU A 81 10.94 18.85 -10.54
C LEU A 81 11.54 20.21 -10.16
N ALA A 82 11.82 21.02 -11.18
CA ALA A 82 12.47 22.33 -11.01
C ALA A 82 11.69 23.28 -10.07
N GLU A 83 10.38 23.05 -9.92
CA GLU A 83 9.53 23.76 -8.97
C GLU A 83 9.98 23.61 -7.52
N LEU A 84 10.76 22.57 -7.20
CA LEU A 84 11.26 22.29 -5.85
C LEU A 84 12.69 22.81 -5.62
N ALA A 85 13.31 23.48 -6.60
CA ALA A 85 14.69 23.93 -6.50
C ALA A 85 14.95 24.74 -5.22
N GLY A 86 15.98 24.32 -4.48
CA GLY A 86 16.40 24.96 -3.23
C GLY A 86 15.48 24.72 -2.02
N SER A 87 14.44 23.89 -2.15
CA SER A 87 13.55 23.52 -1.04
C SER A 87 14.02 22.21 -0.38
N TYR A 88 13.58 21.95 0.87
CA TYR A 88 13.88 20.69 1.53
C TYR A 88 13.38 19.45 0.73
N PRO A 89 12.13 19.41 0.26
CA PRO A 89 11.65 18.29 -0.57
C PRO A 89 12.41 18.14 -1.89
N GLY A 90 12.96 19.20 -2.44
CA GLY A 90 13.81 19.16 -3.66
C GLY A 90 15.05 18.30 -3.49
N GLY A 91 15.65 18.30 -2.30
CA GLY A 91 16.82 17.49 -1.96
C GLY A 91 16.54 16.02 -1.70
N LEU A 92 15.28 15.58 -1.62
CA LEU A 92 14.93 14.18 -1.39
C LEU A 92 15.21 13.31 -2.62
N THR A 93 15.51 12.03 -2.38
CA THR A 93 15.68 11.02 -3.44
C THR A 93 14.53 10.02 -3.44
N LEU A 94 14.36 9.28 -4.54
CA LEU A 94 13.30 8.28 -4.67
C LEU A 94 13.33 7.20 -3.57
N PRO A 95 14.49 6.62 -3.19
CA PRO A 95 14.54 5.64 -2.10
C PRO A 95 14.09 6.20 -0.74
N VAL A 96 14.44 7.45 -0.44
CA VAL A 96 14.05 8.12 0.81
C VAL A 96 12.53 8.27 0.89
N ILE A 97 11.88 8.61 -0.23
CA ILE A 97 10.42 8.71 -0.31
C ILE A 97 9.78 7.33 -0.18
N LEU A 98 10.25 6.35 -0.94
CA LEU A 98 9.69 4.99 -0.96
C LEU A 98 9.85 4.26 0.37
N SER A 99 10.80 4.65 1.22
CA SER A 99 11.02 4.05 2.54
C SER A 99 10.46 4.87 3.70
N HIS A 100 9.72 5.96 3.41
CA HIS A 100 9.17 6.87 4.43
C HIS A 100 10.21 7.43 5.40
N GLN A 101 11.35 7.88 4.86
CA GLN A 101 12.45 8.53 5.59
C GLN A 101 12.59 10.02 5.23
N THR A 102 11.51 10.62 4.76
CA THR A 102 11.50 12.02 4.33
C THR A 102 11.54 13.01 5.50
N GLY A 103 11.20 12.58 6.71
CA GLY A 103 10.93 13.52 7.81
C GLY A 103 9.67 14.37 7.59
N LEU A 104 8.82 14.01 6.63
CA LEU A 104 7.54 14.69 6.35
C LEU A 104 6.38 13.76 6.70
N ARG A 105 5.22 14.35 7.01
CA ARG A 105 3.99 13.64 7.31
C ARG A 105 2.78 14.43 6.80
N ILE A 106 2.48 14.27 5.53
CA ILE A 106 1.49 15.07 4.79
C ILE A 106 0.25 14.24 4.51
N ALA A 107 -0.91 14.71 4.94
CA ALA A 107 -2.19 14.08 4.68
C ALA A 107 -2.73 14.44 3.28
N GLU A 108 -3.66 13.64 2.74
CA GLU A 108 -4.34 13.96 1.47
C GLU A 108 -5.10 15.29 1.53
N SER A 109 -5.63 15.64 2.71
CA SER A 109 -6.31 16.92 2.93
C SER A 109 -5.43 18.13 2.70
N ASP A 110 -4.11 17.99 2.87
CA ASP A 110 -3.13 19.07 2.72
C ASP A 110 -2.74 19.29 1.24
N LEU A 111 -3.11 18.35 0.36
CA LEU A 111 -2.79 18.34 -1.07
C LEU A 111 -4.01 18.72 -1.92
N ARG A 112 -4.74 19.75 -1.51
CA ARG A 112 -5.89 20.26 -2.24
C ARG A 112 -5.50 21.52 -3.02
N GLY A 113 -5.99 21.63 -4.25
CA GLY A 113 -5.73 22.77 -5.13
C GLY A 113 -5.05 22.37 -6.44
N SER A 114 -4.57 23.36 -7.17
CA SER A 114 -3.79 23.16 -8.38
C SER A 114 -2.37 22.65 -8.06
N ASP A 115 -1.73 22.00 -9.02
CA ASP A 115 -0.34 21.55 -8.88
C ASP A 115 0.60 22.69 -8.45
N GLY A 116 0.39 23.89 -8.99
CA GLY A 116 1.19 25.08 -8.63
C GLY A 116 1.04 25.48 -7.15
N GLU A 117 -0.16 25.42 -6.61
CA GLU A 117 -0.42 25.69 -5.18
C GLU A 117 0.22 24.62 -4.30
N ILE A 118 0.12 23.36 -4.69
CA ILE A 118 0.71 22.23 -3.97
C ILE A 118 2.25 22.33 -4.02
N PHE A 119 2.87 22.64 -5.16
CA PHE A 119 4.30 22.93 -5.22
C PHE A 119 4.68 24.11 -4.34
N GLY A 120 3.87 25.18 -4.33
CA GLY A 120 4.03 26.33 -3.43
C GLY A 120 4.02 25.96 -1.94
N TYR A 121 3.20 24.97 -1.54
CA TYR A 121 3.21 24.39 -0.20
C TYR A 121 4.51 23.61 0.06
N PHE A 122 4.89 22.70 -0.83
CA PHE A 122 6.12 21.91 -0.68
C PHE A 122 7.39 22.76 -0.57
N ARG A 123 7.44 23.90 -1.25
CA ARG A 123 8.60 24.80 -1.18
C ARG A 123 8.83 25.41 0.19
N LYS A 124 7.83 25.44 1.04
CA LYS A 124 7.86 26.13 2.35
C LYS A 124 8.06 25.18 3.51
N ILE A 125 7.76 23.88 3.34
CA ILE A 125 7.78 22.92 4.43
C ILE A 125 9.14 22.30 4.65
N THR A 126 9.39 21.98 5.91
CA THR A 126 10.58 21.28 6.41
C THR A 126 10.16 20.22 7.41
N PRO A 127 11.01 19.29 7.81
CA PRO A 127 10.70 18.34 8.88
C PRO A 127 10.28 18.99 10.20
N ALA A 128 10.79 20.19 10.53
CA ALA A 128 10.46 20.89 11.75
C ALA A 128 8.98 21.25 11.85
N ASP A 129 8.29 21.51 10.72
CA ASP A 129 6.85 21.78 10.68
C ASP A 129 6.02 20.59 11.17
N PHE A 130 6.58 19.39 11.09
CA PHE A 130 5.97 18.13 11.57
C PHE A 130 6.56 17.65 12.91
N LYS A 131 7.42 18.45 13.56
CA LYS A 131 8.20 18.07 14.75
C LYS A 131 9.06 16.83 14.50
N LEU A 132 9.65 16.74 13.30
CA LEU A 132 10.49 15.66 12.84
C LEU A 132 11.88 16.19 12.50
N SER A 133 12.85 15.29 12.36
CA SER A 133 14.20 15.58 11.87
C SER A 133 14.37 15.12 10.42
N PRO A 134 15.28 15.70 9.65
CA PRO A 134 15.68 15.19 8.34
C PRO A 134 16.04 13.71 8.40
N GLY A 135 15.47 12.90 7.49
CA GLY A 135 15.73 11.46 7.45
C GLY A 135 15.03 10.63 8.53
N GLN A 136 14.27 11.25 9.43
CA GLN A 136 13.55 10.52 10.47
C GLN A 136 12.44 9.64 9.85
N ALA A 137 12.37 8.40 10.33
CA ALA A 137 11.35 7.44 9.92
C ALA A 137 9.97 7.90 10.40
N ALA A 138 9.10 8.24 9.46
CA ALA A 138 7.72 8.64 9.69
C ALA A 138 6.88 8.25 8.49
N TYR A 139 5.88 7.41 8.68
CA TYR A 139 4.97 7.06 7.61
C TYR A 139 4.26 8.33 7.09
N ASP A 140 4.53 8.67 5.83
CA ASP A 140 3.90 9.77 5.10
C ASP A 140 2.76 9.21 4.23
N PRO A 141 1.49 9.50 4.54
CA PRO A 141 0.38 8.89 3.82
C PRO A 141 0.27 9.36 2.36
N ALA A 142 0.60 10.63 2.06
CA ALA A 142 0.29 11.22 0.75
C ALA A 142 1.39 12.08 0.13
N GLY A 143 2.17 12.84 0.91
CA GLY A 143 3.05 13.87 0.38
C GLY A 143 4.12 13.36 -0.58
N GLY A 144 4.95 12.42 -0.13
CA GLY A 144 5.97 11.81 -0.99
C GLY A 144 5.37 11.10 -2.20
N TRP A 145 4.19 10.50 -2.05
CA TRP A 145 3.49 9.82 -3.15
C TRP A 145 2.95 10.80 -4.19
N TRP A 146 2.48 11.97 -3.79
CA TRP A 146 2.13 13.03 -4.74
C TRP A 146 3.35 13.47 -5.54
N LEU A 147 4.49 13.68 -4.86
CA LEU A 147 5.75 14.01 -5.53
C LEU A 147 6.18 12.92 -6.53
N LEU A 148 6.01 11.64 -6.20
CA LEU A 148 6.23 10.54 -7.15
C LEU A 148 5.28 10.64 -8.35
N GLY A 149 4.03 11.02 -8.16
CA GLY A 149 3.08 11.25 -9.26
C GLY A 149 3.55 12.33 -10.21
N GLN A 150 4.05 13.45 -9.70
CA GLN A 150 4.64 14.53 -10.51
C GLN A 150 5.90 14.05 -11.23
N TRP A 151 6.76 13.32 -10.53
CA TRP A 151 7.96 12.71 -11.11
C TRP A 151 7.61 11.76 -12.27
N PHE A 152 6.63 10.86 -12.08
CA PHE A 152 6.15 9.99 -13.16
C PHE A 152 5.71 10.77 -14.39
N SER A 153 4.89 11.80 -14.19
CA SER A 153 4.35 12.58 -15.29
C SER A 153 5.46 13.28 -16.10
N ARG A 154 6.50 13.76 -15.41
CA ARG A 154 7.66 14.40 -16.06
C ARG A 154 8.53 13.39 -16.81
N GLN A 155 8.83 12.24 -16.19
CA GLN A 155 9.74 11.28 -16.79
C GLN A 155 9.11 10.47 -17.92
N SER A 156 7.82 10.24 -17.88
CA SER A 156 7.12 9.42 -18.87
C SER A 156 6.45 10.24 -19.99
N GLY A 157 6.28 11.55 -19.80
CA GLY A 157 5.43 12.39 -20.68
C GLY A 157 3.94 12.03 -20.64
N MET A 158 3.51 11.23 -19.65
CA MET A 158 2.13 10.78 -19.46
C MET A 158 1.65 11.15 -18.06
N ALA A 159 0.34 11.32 -17.86
CA ALA A 159 -0.19 11.38 -16.51
C ALA A 159 0.20 10.10 -15.74
N TRP A 160 0.58 10.22 -14.45
CA TRP A 160 1.03 9.09 -13.62
C TRP A 160 0.05 7.91 -13.64
N LYS A 161 -1.26 8.20 -13.63
CA LYS A 161 -2.32 7.20 -13.72
C LYS A 161 -2.24 6.42 -15.02
N ASP A 162 -2.16 7.13 -16.14
CA ASP A 162 -2.05 6.53 -17.47
C ASP A 162 -0.79 5.67 -17.60
N TYR A 163 0.33 6.12 -17.03
CA TYR A 163 1.54 5.33 -17.02
C TYR A 163 1.34 4.01 -16.28
N LEU A 164 0.85 4.06 -15.03
CA LEU A 164 0.66 2.86 -14.23
C LEU A 164 -0.35 1.90 -14.85
N GLU A 165 -1.47 2.40 -15.38
CA GLU A 165 -2.47 1.56 -16.01
C GLU A 165 -1.99 0.99 -17.35
N LYS A 166 -1.51 1.84 -18.28
CA LYS A 166 -1.20 1.45 -19.66
C LYS A 166 0.18 0.80 -19.84
N LYS A 167 1.15 1.12 -18.97
CA LYS A 167 2.54 0.63 -19.09
C LYS A 167 2.90 -0.46 -18.05
N LEU A 168 2.13 -0.58 -16.97
CA LEU A 168 2.37 -1.60 -15.95
C LEU A 168 1.21 -2.61 -15.88
N LEU A 169 0.00 -2.16 -15.50
CA LEU A 169 -1.09 -3.07 -15.16
C LEU A 169 -1.64 -3.81 -16.40
N GLN A 170 -2.01 -3.11 -17.46
CA GLN A 170 -2.59 -3.71 -18.67
C GLN A 170 -1.62 -4.69 -19.36
N PRO A 171 -0.34 -4.37 -19.62
CA PRO A 171 0.58 -5.32 -20.21
C PRO A 171 0.84 -6.55 -19.34
N ALA A 172 0.67 -6.42 -18.03
CA ALA A 172 0.77 -7.53 -17.09
C ALA A 172 -0.52 -8.37 -16.99
N GLY A 173 -1.60 -8.04 -17.72
CA GLY A 173 -2.89 -8.72 -17.63
C GLY A 173 -3.62 -8.46 -16.28
N LEU A 174 -3.33 -7.34 -15.63
CA LEU A 174 -3.96 -6.90 -14.37
C LEU A 174 -5.04 -5.84 -14.67
N THR A 175 -5.94 -6.15 -15.60
CA THR A 175 -6.94 -5.21 -16.13
C THR A 175 -8.09 -4.93 -15.17
N ASP A 176 -8.20 -5.68 -14.11
CA ASP A 176 -9.15 -5.51 -13.00
C ASP A 176 -8.60 -4.61 -11.88
N LEU A 177 -7.38 -4.09 -12.05
CA LEU A 177 -6.81 -3.03 -11.21
C LEU A 177 -6.72 -1.71 -12.00
N GLY A 178 -6.94 -0.61 -11.31
CA GLY A 178 -6.83 0.74 -11.89
C GLY A 178 -6.83 1.82 -10.79
N PHE A 179 -6.89 3.07 -11.19
CA PHE A 179 -6.93 4.21 -10.27
C PHE A 179 -8.20 5.02 -10.51
N GLY A 180 -8.98 5.27 -9.46
CA GLY A 180 -10.23 6.03 -9.57
C GLY A 180 -11.23 5.73 -8.45
N CYS A 181 -12.52 5.81 -8.78
CA CYS A 181 -13.57 5.53 -7.81
C CYS A 181 -13.84 4.03 -7.72
N PRO A 182 -13.98 3.47 -6.50
CA PRO A 182 -14.39 2.09 -6.30
C PRO A 182 -15.85 1.89 -6.72
N ALA A 183 -16.23 0.64 -7.00
CA ALA A 183 -17.61 0.28 -7.32
C ALA A 183 -18.46 0.02 -6.06
N VAL A 184 -17.85 0.00 -4.88
CA VAL A 184 -18.54 -0.24 -3.60
C VAL A 184 -18.54 1.02 -2.74
N PRO A 185 -19.57 1.25 -1.90
CA PRO A 185 -19.59 2.35 -0.97
C PRO A 185 -18.48 2.18 0.06
N ILE A 186 -17.81 3.27 0.43
CA ILE A 186 -16.81 3.25 1.50
C ILE A 186 -17.52 3.57 2.80
N ARG A 187 -17.24 2.79 3.84
CA ARG A 187 -17.83 2.97 5.17
C ARG A 187 -16.78 3.34 6.21
N GLU A 188 -17.16 4.23 7.09
CA GLU A 188 -16.35 4.63 8.24
C GLU A 188 -17.23 4.66 9.48
N ARG A 189 -16.73 4.18 10.63
CA ARG A 189 -17.48 4.22 11.89
C ARG A 189 -17.18 5.47 12.67
N ARG A 190 -18.22 6.30 12.89
CA ARG A 190 -18.16 7.47 13.76
C ARG A 190 -19.28 7.42 14.78
N ALA A 191 -18.96 7.63 16.05
CA ALA A 191 -19.91 7.55 17.16
C ALA A 191 -20.79 6.28 17.13
N GLY A 192 -20.17 5.12 16.83
CA GLY A 192 -20.86 3.82 16.76
C GLY A 192 -21.71 3.56 15.51
N LYS A 193 -21.80 4.51 14.58
CA LYS A 193 -22.60 4.39 13.35
C LYS A 193 -21.70 4.32 12.11
N TRP A 194 -22.13 3.54 11.11
CA TRP A 194 -21.51 3.55 9.80
C TRP A 194 -21.99 4.77 9.00
N ILE A 195 -21.04 5.56 8.54
CA ILE A 195 -21.29 6.69 7.65
C ILE A 195 -20.52 6.48 6.34
N GLU A 196 -20.84 7.26 5.33
CA GLU A 196 -20.06 7.29 4.09
C GLU A 196 -18.66 7.87 4.36
N GLY A 197 -17.66 7.18 3.85
CA GLY A 197 -16.26 7.57 3.89
C GLY A 197 -15.76 8.00 2.52
N GLU A 198 -14.61 8.65 2.48
CA GLU A 198 -14.00 9.08 1.23
C GLU A 198 -13.01 8.06 0.68
N PRO A 199 -12.91 7.90 -0.66
CA PRO A 199 -11.90 7.09 -1.30
C PRO A 199 -10.52 7.70 -1.09
N GLY A 200 -9.49 6.86 -1.16
CA GLY A 200 -8.12 7.34 -1.31
C GLY A 200 -7.90 7.94 -2.69
N ALA A 201 -6.93 8.84 -2.79
CA ALA A 201 -6.58 9.51 -4.03
C ALA A 201 -5.08 9.39 -4.34
N GLY A 202 -4.70 9.82 -5.53
CA GLY A 202 -3.31 9.90 -5.97
C GLY A 202 -2.58 8.55 -6.07
N PRO A 203 -1.28 8.59 -6.35
CA PRO A 203 -0.47 7.38 -6.56
C PRO A 203 -0.31 6.52 -5.29
N GLY A 204 -0.46 7.13 -4.11
CA GLY A 204 -0.29 6.45 -2.82
C GLY A 204 -1.56 5.83 -2.24
N GLY A 205 -2.77 6.20 -2.74
CA GLY A 205 -4.03 5.81 -2.09
C GLY A 205 -5.17 5.46 -3.05
N GLY A 206 -5.07 5.84 -4.32
CA GLY A 206 -6.17 5.78 -5.29
C GLY A 206 -6.32 4.47 -6.05
N LEU A 207 -5.56 3.41 -5.71
CA LEU A 207 -5.73 2.10 -6.35
C LEU A 207 -7.10 1.50 -6.00
N VAL A 208 -7.79 1.01 -7.02
CA VAL A 208 -9.05 0.27 -6.91
C VAL A 208 -8.99 -1.01 -7.73
N GLY A 209 -9.84 -1.98 -7.42
CA GLY A 209 -9.96 -3.21 -8.19
C GLY A 209 -10.31 -4.42 -7.33
N SER A 210 -10.34 -5.61 -7.96
CA SER A 210 -10.70 -6.84 -7.26
C SER A 210 -9.59 -7.33 -6.31
N ALA A 211 -9.98 -8.10 -5.29
CA ALA A 211 -9.00 -8.75 -4.40
C ALA A 211 -8.12 -9.74 -5.17
N ALA A 212 -8.69 -10.48 -6.10
CA ALA A 212 -7.94 -11.42 -6.96
C ALA A 212 -6.89 -10.71 -7.82
N GLY A 213 -7.23 -9.51 -8.35
CA GLY A 213 -6.29 -8.69 -9.11
C GLY A 213 -5.07 -8.29 -8.30
N LEU A 214 -5.28 -7.81 -7.07
CA LEU A 214 -4.17 -7.37 -6.21
C LEU A 214 -3.35 -8.56 -5.69
N ALA A 215 -3.97 -9.70 -5.33
CA ALA A 215 -3.23 -10.91 -5.00
C ALA A 215 -2.41 -11.41 -6.20
N ARG A 216 -2.96 -11.35 -7.43
CA ARG A 216 -2.25 -11.69 -8.67
C ARG A 216 -1.08 -10.75 -8.96
N PHE A 217 -1.19 -9.47 -8.62
CA PHE A 217 -0.08 -8.53 -8.74
C PHE A 217 1.13 -9.02 -7.93
N TYR A 218 0.95 -9.43 -6.68
CA TYR A 218 2.04 -9.96 -5.85
C TYR A 218 2.60 -11.29 -6.38
N GLU A 219 1.75 -12.19 -6.89
CA GLU A 219 2.21 -13.43 -7.52
C GLU A 219 3.10 -13.14 -8.73
N LYS A 220 2.67 -12.25 -9.63
CA LYS A 220 3.46 -11.82 -10.79
C LYS A 220 4.76 -11.11 -10.39
N LEU A 221 4.75 -10.35 -9.30
CA LEU A 221 5.94 -9.72 -8.78
C LEU A 221 6.97 -10.75 -8.33
N LEU A 222 6.56 -11.78 -7.57
CA LEU A 222 7.41 -12.89 -7.16
C LEU A 222 7.95 -13.71 -8.35
N GLN A 223 7.15 -13.87 -9.40
CA GLN A 223 7.55 -14.58 -10.63
C GLN A 223 8.49 -13.77 -11.52
N GLY A 224 8.88 -12.55 -11.14
CA GLY A 224 9.76 -11.69 -11.94
C GLY A 224 9.11 -11.16 -13.23
N GLN A 225 7.76 -11.18 -13.30
CA GLN A 225 7.03 -10.68 -14.48
C GLN A 225 6.84 -9.17 -14.47
N LEU A 226 7.02 -8.51 -13.31
CA LEU A 226 6.82 -7.07 -13.15
C LEU A 226 8.13 -6.31 -13.04
N LEU A 227 9.16 -6.90 -12.46
CA LEU A 227 10.49 -6.32 -12.25
C LEU A 227 11.57 -7.35 -12.61
N ARG A 228 12.74 -6.86 -13.00
CA ARG A 228 13.93 -7.71 -13.09
C ARG A 228 14.30 -8.28 -11.71
N PRO A 229 14.91 -9.46 -11.62
CA PRO A 229 15.29 -10.06 -10.32
C PRO A 229 16.14 -9.14 -9.44
N SER A 230 17.04 -8.36 -10.03
CA SER A 230 17.86 -7.38 -9.29
C SER A 230 17.04 -6.26 -8.69
N SER A 231 16.04 -5.75 -9.41
CA SER A 231 15.13 -4.70 -8.95
C SER A 231 14.18 -5.21 -7.87
N LEU A 232 13.67 -6.44 -8.02
CA LEU A 232 12.86 -7.09 -6.99
C LEU A 232 13.69 -7.29 -5.71
N LYS A 233 14.93 -7.82 -5.83
CA LYS A 233 15.83 -7.95 -4.69
C LYS A 233 16.06 -6.61 -3.99
N LYS A 234 16.26 -5.54 -4.74
CA LYS A 234 16.42 -4.18 -4.21
C LYS A 234 15.15 -3.72 -3.48
N MET A 235 13.97 -3.91 -4.09
CA MET A 235 12.68 -3.56 -3.50
C MET A 235 12.47 -4.22 -2.13
N LEU A 236 12.87 -5.47 -1.99
CA LEU A 236 12.70 -6.28 -0.80
C LEU A 236 13.88 -6.23 0.18
N SER A 237 14.95 -5.51 -0.16
CA SER A 237 16.05 -5.28 0.78
C SER A 237 15.66 -4.19 1.79
N PRO A 238 15.97 -4.37 3.10
CA PRO A 238 15.65 -3.37 4.10
C PRO A 238 16.42 -2.07 3.83
N VAL A 239 15.69 -1.01 3.45
CA VAL A 239 16.21 0.36 3.32
C VAL A 239 16.07 1.09 4.67
N ARG A 240 14.98 0.80 5.38
CA ARG A 240 14.72 1.26 6.74
C ARG A 240 14.58 0.04 7.64
N ARG A 241 15.52 -0.15 8.55
CA ARG A 241 15.57 -1.31 9.45
C ARG A 241 15.77 -0.86 10.89
N ASP A 242 15.07 -1.53 11.82
CA ASP A 242 15.20 -1.31 13.27
C ASP A 242 14.94 0.14 13.72
N GLN A 243 14.22 0.93 12.91
CA GLN A 243 13.89 2.33 13.21
C GLN A 243 12.47 2.47 13.70
N LEU A 244 12.30 3.26 14.76
CA LEU A 244 10.98 3.64 15.24
C LEU A 244 10.30 4.56 14.22
N ASP A 245 9.18 4.12 13.67
CA ASP A 245 8.30 4.97 12.89
C ASP A 245 7.42 5.79 13.84
N VAL A 246 7.59 7.10 13.82
CA VAL A 246 6.88 7.98 14.77
C VAL A 246 5.40 8.12 14.45
N THR A 247 4.97 7.80 13.23
CA THR A 247 3.54 7.78 12.86
C THR A 247 2.86 6.54 13.41
N PHE A 248 3.52 5.39 13.33
CA PHE A 248 3.00 4.13 13.86
C PHE A 248 3.30 3.92 15.34
N ALA A 249 4.20 4.72 15.93
CA ALA A 249 4.73 4.53 17.27
C ALA A 249 5.27 3.10 17.49
N HIS A 250 5.83 2.49 16.47
CA HIS A 250 6.35 1.12 16.46
C HIS A 250 7.53 0.99 15.48
N ILE A 251 8.40 0.01 15.71
CA ILE A 251 9.44 -0.32 14.72
C ILE A 251 8.80 -1.11 13.59
N VAL A 252 8.89 -0.57 12.37
CA VAL A 252 8.38 -1.20 11.14
C VAL A 252 9.45 -1.09 10.07
N ASP A 253 9.90 -2.23 9.57
CA ASP A 253 10.90 -2.26 8.52
C ASP A 253 10.28 -2.03 7.14
N PHE A 254 11.00 -1.29 6.31
CA PHE A 254 10.58 -0.99 4.95
C PHE A 254 11.67 -1.31 3.93
N GLY A 255 11.23 -1.88 2.82
CA GLY A 255 11.94 -1.86 1.54
C GLY A 255 11.55 -0.62 0.72
N LEU A 256 11.64 -0.71 -0.59
CA LEU A 256 11.22 0.37 -1.48
C LEU A 256 9.72 0.28 -1.77
N GLY A 257 8.91 1.02 -1.03
CA GLY A 257 7.45 1.10 -1.15
C GLY A 257 6.69 -0.12 -0.63
N VAL A 258 7.32 -0.96 0.17
CA VAL A 258 6.73 -2.13 0.83
C VAL A 258 7.11 -2.18 2.31
N ILE A 259 6.17 -2.61 3.13
CA ILE A 259 6.43 -3.07 4.50
C ILE A 259 7.07 -4.45 4.39
N LEU A 260 8.13 -4.69 5.17
CA LEU A 260 8.76 -6.01 5.34
C LEU A 260 8.27 -6.65 6.64
N ASN A 261 8.27 -7.98 6.69
CA ASN A 261 7.90 -8.66 7.94
C ASN A 261 8.78 -8.14 9.10
N SER A 262 8.10 -7.64 10.11
CA SER A 262 8.72 -7.02 11.29
C SER A 262 8.32 -7.74 12.58
N ASN A 263 7.84 -8.98 12.50
CA ASN A 263 7.35 -9.77 13.63
C ASN A 263 8.39 -9.93 14.75
N ARG A 264 9.70 -9.86 14.43
CA ARG A 264 10.77 -9.85 15.43
C ARG A 264 10.67 -8.71 16.45
N HIS A 265 9.93 -7.64 16.12
CA HIS A 265 9.69 -6.49 16.99
C HIS A 265 8.37 -6.60 17.77
N GLY A 266 7.70 -7.74 17.74
CA GLY A 266 6.45 -8.02 18.45
C GLY A 266 5.30 -8.36 17.51
N ALA A 267 5.19 -9.64 17.12
CA ALA A 267 4.19 -10.14 16.19
C ALA A 267 2.73 -9.77 16.58
N ALA A 268 2.46 -9.70 17.90
CA ALA A 268 1.14 -9.34 18.41
C ALA A 268 0.84 -7.82 18.39
N THR A 269 1.83 -6.96 18.15
CA THR A 269 1.68 -5.50 18.25
C THR A 269 2.08 -4.76 17.00
N ILE A 270 2.81 -5.42 16.07
CA ILE A 270 3.28 -4.78 14.84
C ILE A 270 2.09 -4.23 14.02
N PRO A 271 2.07 -2.94 13.67
CA PRO A 271 1.01 -2.39 12.84
C PRO A 271 1.14 -2.87 11.40
N TYR A 272 0.01 -3.22 10.79
CA TYR A 272 -0.05 -3.72 9.41
C TYR A 272 0.87 -4.91 9.13
N GLY A 273 1.08 -5.77 10.14
CA GLY A 273 1.76 -7.06 9.97
C GLY A 273 0.91 -8.07 9.20
N PHE A 274 1.55 -9.13 8.73
CA PHE A 274 0.94 -10.12 7.83
C PHE A 274 0.44 -11.38 8.57
N GLY A 275 0.17 -11.27 9.86
CA GLY A 275 -0.17 -12.36 10.77
C GLY A 275 0.98 -12.70 11.73
N THR A 276 0.65 -13.35 12.86
CA THR A 276 1.63 -13.60 13.94
C THR A 276 2.72 -14.57 13.55
N GLU A 277 2.42 -15.48 12.63
CA GLU A 277 3.35 -16.49 12.13
C GLU A 277 3.63 -16.34 10.63
N ALA A 278 3.55 -15.12 10.09
CA ALA A 278 3.96 -14.84 8.73
C ALA A 278 5.45 -15.20 8.52
N GLY A 279 5.78 -15.68 7.33
CA GLY A 279 7.16 -16.02 6.96
C GLY A 279 8.10 -14.80 7.07
N GLU A 280 9.37 -15.06 7.34
CA GLU A 280 10.37 -13.98 7.49
C GLU A 280 10.48 -13.09 6.25
N LYS A 281 10.24 -13.67 5.07
CA LYS A 281 10.28 -12.97 3.78
C LYS A 281 8.94 -12.38 3.37
N ALA A 282 7.91 -12.41 4.24
CA ALA A 282 6.64 -11.81 3.91
C ALA A 282 6.78 -10.28 3.74
N PHE A 283 6.11 -9.74 2.73
CA PHE A 283 6.13 -8.32 2.42
C PHE A 283 4.82 -7.88 1.76
N GLY A 284 4.48 -6.63 1.93
CA GLY A 284 3.26 -6.07 1.37
C GLY A 284 2.98 -4.68 1.87
N HIS A 285 1.71 -4.33 1.97
CA HIS A 285 1.29 -3.03 2.53
C HIS A 285 -0.15 -3.07 3.03
N GLY A 286 -0.42 -2.39 4.13
CA GLY A 286 -1.77 -2.17 4.63
C GLY A 286 -2.39 -0.87 4.10
N GLY A 287 -3.72 -0.74 4.21
CA GLY A 287 -4.45 0.44 3.72
C GLY A 287 -5.54 0.92 4.66
N ALA A 288 -5.42 2.16 5.11
CA ALA A 288 -6.40 3.03 5.79
C ALA A 288 -7.40 2.31 6.70
N ARG A 289 -6.92 1.44 7.59
CA ARG A 289 -7.77 0.73 8.58
C ARG A 289 -8.85 -0.16 7.95
N SER A 290 -8.61 -0.66 6.75
CA SER A 290 -9.60 -1.48 6.01
C SER A 290 -8.99 -2.58 5.16
N SER A 291 -7.79 -2.44 4.63
CA SER A 291 -7.23 -3.38 3.67
C SER A 291 -5.79 -3.78 3.99
N ILE A 292 -5.38 -4.91 3.44
CA ILE A 292 -4.00 -5.38 3.40
C ILE A 292 -3.81 -6.25 2.17
N ALA A 293 -2.63 -6.15 1.54
CA ALA A 293 -2.24 -7.09 0.50
C ALA A 293 -0.75 -7.41 0.62
N PHE A 294 -0.39 -8.67 0.44
CA PHE A 294 0.95 -9.15 0.71
C PHE A 294 1.28 -10.45 -0.03
N ALA A 295 2.56 -10.75 -0.07
CA ALA A 295 3.10 -12.05 -0.41
C ALA A 295 3.77 -12.68 0.80
N ASP A 296 3.62 -13.98 0.96
CA ASP A 296 4.36 -14.81 1.91
C ASP A 296 5.12 -15.89 1.13
N PRO A 297 6.35 -15.59 0.67
CA PRO A 297 7.13 -16.54 -0.14
C PRO A 297 7.53 -17.80 0.61
N ASP A 298 7.71 -17.71 1.94
CA ASP A 298 8.12 -18.85 2.74
C ASP A 298 6.99 -19.89 2.85
N HIS A 299 5.74 -19.45 2.73
CA HIS A 299 4.55 -20.33 2.74
C HIS A 299 3.90 -20.47 1.35
N GLY A 300 4.47 -19.82 0.32
CA GLY A 300 4.09 -20.01 -1.08
C GLY A 300 2.72 -19.47 -1.45
N PHE A 301 2.25 -18.37 -0.85
CA PHE A 301 0.98 -17.74 -1.21
C PHE A 301 1.05 -16.23 -1.25
N THR A 302 0.07 -15.62 -1.91
CA THR A 302 -0.20 -14.19 -1.86
C THR A 302 -1.66 -13.95 -1.48
N ALA A 303 -1.94 -12.86 -0.79
CA ALA A 303 -3.28 -12.55 -0.33
C ALA A 303 -3.60 -11.06 -0.46
N ALA A 304 -4.89 -10.78 -0.66
CA ALA A 304 -5.44 -9.43 -0.58
C ALA A 304 -6.77 -9.48 0.17
N VAL A 305 -6.92 -8.64 1.17
CA VAL A 305 -8.08 -8.56 2.06
C VAL A 305 -8.56 -7.12 2.14
N PHE A 306 -9.86 -6.94 1.99
CA PHE A 306 -10.56 -5.69 2.24
C PHE A 306 -11.72 -5.94 3.21
N LEU A 307 -11.78 -5.17 4.30
CA LEU A 307 -12.90 -5.11 5.23
C LEU A 307 -13.54 -3.73 5.12
N ASN A 308 -14.73 -3.64 4.53
CA ASN A 308 -15.44 -2.37 4.40
C ASN A 308 -15.92 -1.90 5.77
N GLY A 309 -15.45 -0.72 6.15
CA GLY A 309 -15.72 -0.16 7.49
C GLY A 309 -14.42 0.18 8.20
N ARG A 310 -13.96 1.44 8.01
CA ARG A 310 -12.80 1.97 8.73
C ARG A 310 -13.18 2.20 10.20
N VAL A 311 -12.41 1.61 11.08
CA VAL A 311 -12.55 1.74 12.54
C VAL A 311 -11.24 2.30 13.12
N PRO A 312 -11.19 2.69 14.41
CA PRO A 312 -9.92 3.06 15.05
C PRO A 312 -8.84 1.99 14.89
N GLU A 313 -7.56 2.39 14.86
CA GLU A 313 -6.44 1.45 14.71
C GLU A 313 -6.42 0.37 15.80
N SER A 314 -6.81 0.72 17.03
CA SER A 314 -6.91 -0.22 18.15
C SER A 314 -7.90 -1.37 17.92
N GLU A 315 -8.87 -1.19 17.01
CA GLU A 315 -9.80 -2.25 16.60
C GLU A 315 -9.36 -2.90 15.29
N HIS A 316 -8.82 -2.08 14.36
CA HIS A 316 -8.40 -2.58 13.04
C HIS A 316 -7.26 -3.58 13.13
N GLN A 317 -6.22 -3.28 13.88
CA GLN A 317 -5.04 -4.13 13.97
C GLN A 317 -5.36 -5.53 14.52
N PRO A 318 -6.08 -5.68 15.65
CA PRO A 318 -6.46 -7.01 16.15
C PRO A 318 -7.36 -7.78 15.18
N ARG A 319 -8.40 -7.15 14.60
CA ARG A 319 -9.33 -7.85 13.69
C ARG A 319 -8.62 -8.35 12.43
N MET A 320 -7.70 -7.57 11.87
CA MET A 320 -6.95 -7.98 10.70
C MET A 320 -5.98 -9.11 11.04
N ARG A 321 -5.28 -9.03 12.16
CA ARG A 321 -4.35 -10.08 12.61
C ARG A 321 -5.07 -11.42 12.82
N ILE A 322 -6.21 -11.43 13.52
CA ILE A 322 -7.02 -12.64 13.71
C ILE A 322 -7.39 -13.27 12.37
N LEU A 323 -7.85 -12.43 11.41
CA LEU A 323 -8.23 -12.91 10.09
C LEU A 323 -7.04 -13.51 9.33
N LEU A 324 -5.87 -12.87 9.38
CA LEU A 324 -4.68 -13.35 8.70
C LEU A 324 -4.11 -14.61 9.34
N ASP A 325 -4.20 -14.75 10.65
CA ASP A 325 -3.78 -15.97 11.38
C ASP A 325 -4.72 -17.15 11.04
N LEU A 326 -6.04 -16.93 10.96
CA LEU A 326 -6.98 -17.94 10.49
C LEU A 326 -6.69 -18.32 9.04
N LEU A 327 -6.52 -17.34 8.16
CA LEU A 327 -6.21 -17.58 6.74
C LEU A 327 -4.96 -18.45 6.59
N ARG A 328 -3.89 -18.12 7.31
CA ARG A 328 -2.65 -18.89 7.27
C ARG A 328 -2.85 -20.33 7.78
N SER A 329 -3.57 -20.50 8.89
CA SER A 329 -3.80 -21.83 9.48
C SER A 329 -4.55 -22.80 8.54
N GLU A 330 -5.28 -22.28 7.55
CA GLU A 330 -5.97 -23.07 6.52
C GLU A 330 -5.13 -23.26 5.25
N LEU A 331 -4.06 -22.50 5.07
CA LEU A 331 -3.21 -22.54 3.88
C LEU A 331 -1.91 -23.30 4.10
N VAL A 332 -1.43 -23.38 5.32
CA VAL A 332 -0.16 -23.98 5.75
C VAL A 332 -0.39 -25.09 6.75
#